data_501c6e658ae07e8957484d8e45f322ea
#
_entry.id   501c6e658ae07e8957484d8e45f322ea
#
_cell.length_a   1.000
_cell.length_b   1.000
_cell.length_c   1.000
_cell.angle_alpha   90.00
_cell.angle_beta   90.00
_cell.angle_gamma   90.00
#
_symmetry.space_group_name_H-M   'P 1'
#
loop_
_entity.id
_entity.type
_entity.pdbx_description
1 polymer ?
#
loop_
_entity_poly.entity_id
_entity_poly.type
_entity_poly.pdbx_seq_one_letter_code
_entity_poly.pdbx_strand_id
1 'polypeptide(L)'
;RAGAHGGAGVIGPVPARAHERLVAAAGRVEFLDQEYTRLRLVKSGEEVEWLRAGARMSDDAVAALAREAGPGVTEAAACAILESAYIAAGGLTHIHYLGATAMTRPGLCVPAQWPSRRRLRAGDALSCEVSASYWGYPGQLLRTFSIGSQPTPLYRDLHNVADAAFDAITARLRPGATGGDLIEAASVITAAGFTIYDDLVHGYGGGYLPPVLTRADLETQRTAEFTFTAGMTVVIQPNVITKDERAGVQTGELVLVTDDGWESLHQFPRGFGRIG
;
A
#
# COMPACT_ATOMS: atom_id res chain seq x y z
N ARG A 1 33.52 -15.72 24.91
CA ARG A 1 32.74 -15.05 25.97
C ARG A 1 33.23 -13.61 26.07
N ALA A 2 32.71 -12.68 25.27
CA ALA A 2 32.84 -11.25 25.51
C ALA A 2 31.88 -10.91 26.66
N GLY A 3 32.35 -10.52 27.81
CA GLY A 3 31.55 -9.96 28.87
C GLY A 3 30.90 -8.67 28.34
N ALA A 4 29.61 -8.65 28.20
CA ALA A 4 28.87 -7.45 27.79
C ALA A 4 28.91 -6.45 28.97
N HIS A 5 29.83 -5.52 28.90
CA HIS A 5 29.86 -4.39 29.84
C HIS A 5 28.84 -3.35 29.30
N GLY A 6 27.65 -3.34 29.90
CA GLY A 6 26.71 -2.22 29.67
C GLY A 6 25.28 -2.52 29.26
N GLY A 7 24.92 -3.72 28.91
CA GLY A 7 23.54 -4.08 28.50
C GLY A 7 23.42 -4.67 27.09
N ALA A 8 22.22 -5.08 26.73
CA ALA A 8 21.87 -5.60 25.39
C ALA A 8 20.76 -4.77 24.77
N GLY A 9 20.94 -4.33 23.49
CA GLY A 9 19.91 -3.76 22.68
C GLY A 9 19.12 -4.84 21.95
N VAL A 10 17.81 -4.67 21.85
CA VAL A 10 16.90 -5.60 21.17
C VAL A 10 16.09 -4.85 20.11
N ILE A 11 15.97 -5.42 18.93
CA ILE A 11 15.13 -4.95 17.84
C ILE A 11 14.17 -6.08 17.45
N GLY A 12 12.87 -5.78 17.36
CA GLY A 12 11.83 -6.72 17.02
C GLY A 12 11.32 -7.57 18.19
N PRO A 13 10.36 -8.46 17.96
CA PRO A 13 9.75 -9.26 19.01
C PRO A 13 10.70 -10.32 19.55
N VAL A 14 10.79 -10.39 20.86
CA VAL A 14 11.59 -11.40 21.57
C VAL A 14 10.70 -12.27 22.41
N PRO A 15 10.76 -13.61 22.29
CA PRO A 15 10.03 -14.51 23.18
C PRO A 15 10.42 -14.29 24.65
N ALA A 16 9.44 -14.38 25.56
CA ALA A 16 9.64 -14.08 26.99
C ALA A 16 10.87 -14.81 27.60
N ARG A 17 11.02 -16.12 27.33
CA ARG A 17 12.19 -16.88 27.81
C ARG A 17 13.51 -16.42 27.23
N ALA A 18 13.54 -15.88 26.01
CA ALA A 18 14.76 -15.31 25.44
C ALA A 18 15.08 -13.98 26.11
N HIS A 19 14.07 -13.14 26.37
CA HIS A 19 14.22 -11.90 27.13
C HIS A 19 14.77 -12.14 28.53
N GLU A 20 14.25 -13.11 29.31
CA GLU A 20 14.76 -13.49 30.63
C GLU A 20 16.24 -13.89 30.58
N ARG A 21 16.63 -14.67 29.55
CA ARG A 21 18.04 -15.06 29.36
C ARG A 21 18.92 -13.87 29.01
N LEU A 22 18.45 -12.94 28.21
CA LEU A 22 19.17 -11.71 27.87
C LEU A 22 19.38 -10.83 29.10
N VAL A 23 18.34 -10.65 29.93
CA VAL A 23 18.43 -9.90 31.19
C VAL A 23 19.44 -10.57 32.14
N ALA A 24 19.37 -11.90 32.30
CA ALA A 24 20.29 -12.64 33.15
C ALA A 24 21.76 -12.56 32.68
N ALA A 25 21.98 -12.48 31.35
CA ALA A 25 23.34 -12.43 30.80
C ALA A 25 23.91 -11.01 30.71
N ALA A 26 23.11 -10.00 30.45
CA ALA A 26 23.52 -8.61 30.16
C ALA A 26 23.22 -7.64 31.30
N GLY A 27 22.39 -8.03 32.28
CA GLY A 27 21.95 -7.19 33.40
C GLY A 27 20.90 -6.14 33.01
N ARG A 28 21.02 -5.55 31.83
CA ARG A 28 20.06 -4.58 31.29
C ARG A 28 19.67 -4.94 29.83
N VAL A 29 18.40 -4.82 29.49
CA VAL A 29 17.90 -4.95 28.12
C VAL A 29 17.16 -3.68 27.76
N GLU A 30 17.42 -3.14 26.57
CA GLU A 30 16.80 -1.95 26.03
C GLU A 30 16.20 -2.28 24.66
N PHE A 31 14.94 -1.88 24.44
CA PHE A 31 14.26 -2.06 23.16
C PHE A 31 14.56 -0.86 22.26
N LEU A 32 15.16 -1.12 21.10
CA LEU A 32 15.63 -0.12 20.14
C LEU A 32 14.74 -0.04 18.88
N ASP A 33 13.49 -0.50 18.98
CA ASP A 33 12.56 -0.53 17.85
C ASP A 33 12.30 0.86 17.27
N GLN A 34 12.19 1.88 18.13
CA GLN A 34 11.94 3.25 17.69
C GLN A 34 13.14 3.83 16.94
N GLU A 35 14.35 3.63 17.45
CA GLU A 35 15.61 4.04 16.84
C GLU A 35 15.80 3.36 15.49
N TYR A 36 15.57 2.06 15.45
CA TYR A 36 15.64 1.26 14.23
C TYR A 36 14.61 1.73 13.20
N THR A 37 13.37 2.01 13.62
CA THR A 37 12.32 2.56 12.75
C THR A 37 12.76 3.90 12.17
N ARG A 38 13.30 4.81 12.99
CA ARG A 38 13.77 6.12 12.51
C ARG A 38 14.87 6.00 11.46
N LEU A 39 15.82 5.07 11.65
CA LEU A 39 16.88 4.82 10.66
C LEU A 39 16.34 4.35 9.31
N ARG A 40 15.21 3.65 9.29
CA ARG A 40 14.58 3.11 8.08
C ARG A 40 13.66 4.10 7.36
N LEU A 41 13.32 5.24 7.97
CA LEU A 41 12.41 6.21 7.36
C LEU A 41 12.98 6.80 6.09
N VAL A 42 14.24 7.24 6.12
CA VAL A 42 14.95 7.82 4.99
C VAL A 42 15.78 6.74 4.32
N LYS A 43 15.55 6.51 3.04
CA LYS A 43 16.20 5.47 2.24
C LYS A 43 17.54 5.94 1.69
N SER A 44 18.50 5.04 1.68
CA SER A 44 19.72 5.22 0.88
C SER A 44 19.41 5.12 -0.62
N GLY A 45 20.32 5.58 -1.47
CA GLY A 45 20.15 5.43 -2.92
C GLY A 45 20.02 3.96 -3.36
N GLU A 46 20.74 3.04 -2.70
CA GLU A 46 20.64 1.61 -2.98
C GLU A 46 19.27 1.04 -2.61
N GLU A 47 18.72 1.42 -1.45
CA GLU A 47 17.37 1.02 -1.03
C GLU A 47 16.30 1.53 -1.99
N VAL A 48 16.45 2.77 -2.50
CA VAL A 48 15.55 3.32 -3.52
C VAL A 48 15.60 2.50 -4.80
N GLU A 49 16.78 2.07 -5.26
CA GLU A 49 16.89 1.21 -6.45
C GLU A 49 16.24 -0.17 -6.24
N TRP A 50 16.31 -0.75 -5.04
CA TRP A 50 15.61 -1.99 -4.72
C TRP A 50 14.09 -1.79 -4.69
N LEU A 51 13.60 -0.66 -4.15
CA LEU A 51 12.19 -0.30 -4.21
C LEU A 51 11.71 -0.09 -5.65
N ARG A 52 12.53 0.55 -6.51
CA ARG A 52 12.23 0.66 -7.95
C ARG A 52 12.16 -0.71 -8.63
N ALA A 53 13.02 -1.65 -8.25
CA ALA A 53 12.95 -3.02 -8.76
C ALA A 53 11.66 -3.72 -8.34
N GLY A 54 11.27 -3.62 -7.06
CA GLY A 54 9.98 -4.13 -6.55
C GLY A 54 8.78 -3.47 -7.23
N ALA A 55 8.85 -2.15 -7.46
CA ALA A 55 7.80 -1.41 -8.16
C ALA A 55 7.63 -1.89 -9.61
N ARG A 56 8.72 -2.05 -10.36
CA ARG A 56 8.67 -2.61 -11.72
C ARG A 56 8.06 -4.02 -11.75
N MET A 57 8.41 -4.87 -10.79
CA MET A 57 7.82 -6.21 -10.66
C MET A 57 6.30 -6.17 -10.41
N SER A 58 5.84 -5.24 -9.60
CA SER A 58 4.40 -5.03 -9.36
C SER A 58 3.70 -4.46 -10.60
N ASP A 59 4.34 -3.55 -11.33
CA ASP A 59 3.85 -3.01 -12.60
C ASP A 59 3.69 -4.14 -13.64
N ASP A 60 4.71 -5.00 -13.80
CA ASP A 60 4.68 -6.14 -14.71
C ASP A 60 3.58 -7.14 -14.33
N ALA A 61 3.37 -7.37 -13.03
CA ALA A 61 2.31 -8.23 -12.52
C ALA A 61 0.92 -7.69 -12.89
N VAL A 62 0.67 -6.39 -12.64
CA VAL A 62 -0.62 -5.77 -12.96
C VAL A 62 -0.82 -5.66 -14.48
N ALA A 63 0.24 -5.43 -15.26
CA ALA A 63 0.18 -5.48 -16.71
C ALA A 63 -0.16 -6.89 -17.23
N ALA A 64 0.40 -7.94 -16.64
CA ALA A 64 0.04 -9.32 -16.96
C ALA A 64 -1.43 -9.62 -16.61
N LEU A 65 -1.88 -9.20 -15.42
CA LEU A 65 -3.28 -9.31 -15.01
C LEU A 65 -4.21 -8.63 -16.03
N ALA A 66 -3.89 -7.40 -16.43
CA ALA A 66 -4.71 -6.63 -17.38
C ALA A 66 -4.79 -7.30 -18.78
N ARG A 67 -3.73 -8.01 -19.19
CA ARG A 67 -3.64 -8.68 -20.49
C ARG A 67 -4.31 -10.06 -20.48
N GLU A 68 -4.19 -10.83 -19.39
CA GLU A 68 -4.48 -12.28 -19.35
C GLU A 68 -5.75 -12.62 -18.57
N ALA A 69 -6.20 -11.75 -17.67
CA ALA A 69 -7.46 -11.94 -16.97
C ALA A 69 -8.66 -11.61 -17.86
N GLY A 70 -9.84 -12.11 -17.47
CA GLY A 70 -11.07 -11.83 -18.18
C GLY A 70 -12.25 -12.64 -17.62
N PRO A 71 -13.44 -12.51 -18.21
CA PRO A 71 -14.59 -13.29 -17.82
C PRO A 71 -14.28 -14.81 -17.83
N GLY A 72 -14.62 -15.50 -16.73
CA GLY A 72 -14.36 -16.93 -16.56
C GLY A 72 -13.09 -17.28 -15.79
N VAL A 73 -12.10 -16.40 -15.72
CA VAL A 73 -10.90 -16.57 -14.86
C VAL A 73 -11.33 -16.50 -13.40
N THR A 74 -10.80 -17.38 -12.54
CA THR A 74 -11.08 -17.31 -11.09
C THR A 74 -10.16 -16.30 -10.42
N GLU A 75 -10.58 -15.75 -9.27
CA GLU A 75 -9.72 -14.86 -8.47
C GLU A 75 -8.39 -15.54 -8.13
N ALA A 76 -8.41 -16.82 -7.77
CA ALA A 76 -7.18 -17.60 -7.52
C ALA A 76 -6.28 -17.71 -8.77
N ALA A 77 -6.86 -17.89 -9.96
CA ALA A 77 -6.09 -17.89 -11.20
C ALA A 77 -5.55 -16.49 -11.55
N ALA A 78 -6.28 -15.43 -11.25
CA ALA A 78 -5.82 -14.05 -11.40
C ALA A 78 -4.60 -13.76 -10.49
N CYS A 79 -4.60 -14.26 -9.24
CA CYS A 79 -3.42 -14.20 -8.37
C CYS A 79 -2.23 -14.96 -8.95
N ALA A 80 -2.45 -16.14 -9.53
CA ALA A 80 -1.37 -16.90 -10.17
C ALA A 80 -0.77 -16.15 -11.38
N ILE A 81 -1.58 -15.41 -12.15
CA ILE A 81 -1.10 -14.54 -13.23
C ILE A 81 -0.16 -13.46 -12.64
N LEU A 82 -0.58 -12.76 -11.58
CA LEU A 82 0.24 -11.77 -10.90
C LEU A 82 1.59 -12.34 -10.47
N GLU A 83 1.58 -13.46 -9.76
CA GLU A 83 2.79 -14.07 -9.20
C GLU A 83 3.74 -14.60 -10.29
N SER A 84 3.21 -15.18 -11.35
CA SER A 84 4.02 -15.70 -12.47
C SER A 84 4.85 -14.62 -13.14
N ALA A 85 4.40 -13.36 -13.11
CA ALA A 85 5.08 -12.27 -13.79
C ALA A 85 6.43 -11.89 -13.14
N TYR A 86 6.60 -12.06 -11.83
CA TYR A 86 7.82 -11.64 -11.14
C TYR A 86 8.61 -12.75 -10.46
N ILE A 87 8.02 -13.91 -10.20
CA ILE A 87 8.75 -15.02 -9.55
C ILE A 87 9.96 -15.44 -10.38
N ALA A 88 9.81 -15.55 -11.71
CA ALA A 88 10.92 -15.89 -12.61
C ALA A 88 12.02 -14.81 -12.65
N ALA A 89 11.71 -13.57 -12.30
CA ALA A 89 12.66 -12.47 -12.20
C ALA A 89 13.32 -12.38 -10.81
N GLY A 90 13.07 -13.35 -9.91
CA GLY A 90 13.64 -13.37 -8.56
C GLY A 90 12.87 -12.56 -7.52
N GLY A 91 11.66 -12.11 -7.85
CA GLY A 91 10.77 -11.44 -6.93
C GLY A 91 10.07 -12.40 -5.97
N LEU A 92 9.62 -11.88 -4.85
CA LEU A 92 8.83 -12.58 -3.85
C LEU A 92 7.50 -11.84 -3.63
N THR A 93 6.46 -12.60 -3.33
CA THR A 93 5.18 -12.03 -2.89
C THR A 93 5.33 -11.40 -1.52
N HIS A 94 4.97 -10.12 -1.37
CA HIS A 94 4.85 -9.46 -0.07
C HIS A 94 3.37 -9.31 0.30
N ILE A 95 2.57 -8.66 -0.54
CA ILE A 95 1.11 -8.54 -0.41
C ILE A 95 0.47 -8.75 -1.77
N HIS A 96 -0.53 -9.63 -1.83
CA HIS A 96 -1.44 -9.75 -2.96
C HIS A 96 -2.86 -9.86 -2.46
N TYR A 97 -3.58 -8.74 -2.46
CA TYR A 97 -5.01 -8.72 -2.20
C TYR A 97 -5.72 -8.53 -3.53
N LEU A 98 -6.71 -9.35 -3.78
CA LEU A 98 -7.49 -9.30 -5.01
C LEU A 98 -8.92 -9.74 -4.72
N GLY A 99 -9.88 -9.00 -5.25
CA GLY A 99 -11.29 -9.35 -5.10
C GLY A 99 -12.16 -8.69 -6.15
N ALA A 100 -13.21 -9.39 -6.55
CA ALA A 100 -14.15 -8.91 -7.54
C ALA A 100 -15.58 -8.91 -7.02
N THR A 101 -16.34 -7.90 -7.43
CA THR A 101 -17.76 -7.76 -7.09
C THR A 101 -18.56 -7.23 -8.28
N ALA A 102 -19.85 -7.61 -8.39
CA ALA A 102 -20.71 -7.09 -9.45
C ALA A 102 -21.00 -5.60 -9.19
N MET A 103 -20.65 -4.73 -10.16
CA MET A 103 -20.83 -3.27 -10.02
C MET A 103 -22.30 -2.85 -9.86
N THR A 104 -23.26 -3.64 -10.32
CA THR A 104 -24.70 -3.36 -10.20
C THR A 104 -25.29 -3.78 -8.85
N ARG A 105 -24.61 -4.65 -8.13
CA ARG A 105 -24.99 -5.14 -6.79
C ARG A 105 -23.72 -5.48 -6.00
N PRO A 106 -22.96 -4.46 -5.60
CA PRO A 106 -21.70 -4.68 -4.93
C PRO A 106 -21.89 -5.28 -3.54
N GLY A 107 -20.92 -6.05 -3.12
CA GLY A 107 -20.85 -6.69 -1.80
C GLY A 107 -19.43 -6.83 -1.28
N LEU A 108 -18.47 -6.15 -1.94
CA LEU A 108 -17.07 -6.11 -1.53
C LEU A 108 -16.53 -4.71 -1.87
N CYS A 109 -16.06 -3.98 -0.87
CA CYS A 109 -15.55 -2.61 -1.04
C CYS A 109 -14.03 -2.52 -1.10
N VAL A 110 -13.30 -3.55 -0.63
CA VAL A 110 -11.83 -3.67 -0.69
C VAL A 110 -11.45 -5.08 -1.13
N PRO A 111 -10.26 -5.30 -1.70
CA PRO A 111 -9.84 -6.64 -2.11
C PRO A 111 -9.67 -7.58 -0.92
N ALA A 112 -9.93 -8.87 -1.15
CA ALA A 112 -9.78 -9.90 -0.14
C ALA A 112 -8.31 -10.36 -0.02
N GLN A 113 -7.88 -10.68 1.20
CA GLN A 113 -6.56 -11.26 1.44
C GLN A 113 -6.40 -12.66 0.83
N TRP A 114 -7.51 -13.40 0.77
CA TRP A 114 -7.51 -14.78 0.29
C TRP A 114 -8.32 -14.84 -1.00
N PRO A 115 -7.67 -15.11 -2.16
CA PRO A 115 -8.36 -15.22 -3.43
C PRO A 115 -9.31 -16.42 -3.40
N SER A 116 -10.53 -16.19 -3.86
CA SER A 116 -11.57 -17.21 -3.89
C SER A 116 -11.60 -17.98 -5.23
N ARG A 117 -12.49 -18.97 -5.30
CA ARG A 117 -12.81 -19.65 -6.56
C ARG A 117 -13.88 -18.96 -7.40
N ARG A 118 -14.31 -17.74 -6.97
CA ARG A 118 -15.24 -16.93 -7.74
C ARG A 118 -14.66 -16.65 -9.13
N ARG A 119 -15.49 -16.81 -10.15
CA ARG A 119 -15.13 -16.47 -11.52
C ARG A 119 -15.46 -15.00 -11.80
N LEU A 120 -14.54 -14.31 -12.43
CA LEU A 120 -14.77 -12.98 -12.96
C LEU A 120 -15.88 -13.02 -14.01
N ARG A 121 -16.75 -12.01 -14.01
CA ARG A 121 -17.88 -11.88 -14.92
C ARG A 121 -17.87 -10.49 -15.56
N ALA A 122 -18.41 -10.39 -16.77
CA ALA A 122 -18.67 -9.09 -17.35
C ALA A 122 -19.59 -8.28 -16.42
N GLY A 123 -19.23 -7.01 -16.17
CA GLY A 123 -19.92 -6.16 -15.20
C GLY A 123 -19.37 -6.21 -13.78
N ASP A 124 -18.28 -6.95 -13.54
CA ASP A 124 -17.56 -6.89 -12.27
C ASP A 124 -16.59 -5.69 -12.21
N ALA A 125 -16.39 -5.18 -11.01
CA ALA A 125 -15.18 -4.45 -10.63
C ALA A 125 -14.20 -5.44 -10.00
N LEU A 126 -12.94 -5.40 -10.41
CA LEU A 126 -11.82 -6.16 -9.84
C LEU A 126 -10.85 -5.15 -9.22
N SER A 127 -10.73 -5.17 -7.90
CA SER A 127 -9.72 -4.38 -7.18
C SER A 127 -8.56 -5.25 -6.78
N CYS A 128 -7.35 -4.73 -6.91
CA CYS A 128 -6.13 -5.41 -6.50
C CYS A 128 -5.17 -4.46 -5.80
N GLU A 129 -4.47 -5.01 -4.82
CA GLU A 129 -3.34 -4.43 -4.12
C GLU A 129 -2.17 -5.40 -4.24
N VAL A 130 -1.13 -4.99 -4.94
CA VAL A 130 -0.02 -5.84 -5.35
C VAL A 130 1.29 -5.26 -4.82
N SER A 131 2.06 -6.07 -4.12
CA SER A 131 3.39 -5.72 -3.64
C SER A 131 4.35 -6.87 -3.92
N ALA A 132 4.91 -6.90 -5.11
CA ALA A 132 6.07 -7.74 -5.40
C ALA A 132 7.31 -7.13 -4.73
N SER A 133 8.18 -7.97 -4.21
CA SER A 133 9.33 -7.58 -3.39
C SER A 133 10.63 -8.05 -4.02
N TYR A 134 11.60 -7.15 -4.11
CA TYR A 134 12.99 -7.46 -4.45
C TYR A 134 13.87 -7.30 -3.21
N TRP A 135 14.53 -8.37 -2.77
CA TRP A 135 15.36 -8.40 -1.55
C TRP A 135 14.68 -7.83 -0.29
N GLY A 136 13.36 -8.03 -0.16
CA GLY A 136 12.57 -7.52 0.97
C GLY A 136 12.12 -6.06 0.83
N TYR A 137 12.37 -5.42 -0.32
CA TYR A 137 11.90 -4.07 -0.65
C TYR A 137 10.73 -4.15 -1.63
N PRO A 138 9.49 -4.03 -1.15
CA PRO A 138 8.30 -4.19 -1.97
C PRO A 138 7.90 -2.87 -2.67
N GLY A 139 7.34 -2.99 -3.88
CA GLY A 139 6.68 -1.89 -4.57
C GLY A 139 5.17 -2.08 -4.55
N GLN A 140 4.45 -1.28 -3.76
CA GLN A 140 3.01 -1.40 -3.63
C GLN A 140 2.26 -0.60 -4.68
N LEU A 141 1.37 -1.29 -5.41
CA LEU A 141 0.53 -0.76 -6.46
C LEU A 141 -0.93 -1.17 -6.26
N LEU A 142 -1.84 -0.20 -6.27
CA LEU A 142 -3.26 -0.43 -6.09
C LEU A 142 -4.01 0.02 -7.34
N ARG A 143 -4.82 -0.87 -7.93
CA ARG A 143 -5.60 -0.57 -9.14
C ARG A 143 -6.98 -1.23 -9.10
N THR A 144 -7.92 -0.60 -9.79
CA THR A 144 -9.26 -1.15 -10.00
C THR A 144 -9.54 -1.24 -11.49
N PHE A 145 -10.14 -2.35 -11.90
CA PHE A 145 -10.50 -2.64 -13.29
C PHE A 145 -11.98 -2.96 -13.40
N SER A 146 -12.59 -2.61 -14.53
CA SER A 146 -13.88 -3.16 -14.93
C SER A 146 -13.66 -4.38 -15.83
N ILE A 147 -14.47 -5.42 -15.65
CA ILE A 147 -14.37 -6.67 -16.42
C ILE A 147 -15.42 -6.67 -17.52
N GLY A 148 -14.99 -6.75 -18.79
CA GLY A 148 -15.84 -6.95 -19.97
C GLY A 148 -16.88 -5.85 -20.25
N SER A 149 -16.93 -4.79 -19.45
CA SER A 149 -17.93 -3.72 -19.61
C SER A 149 -17.37 -2.37 -19.16
N GLN A 150 -18.10 -1.29 -19.45
CA GLN A 150 -17.81 0.02 -18.87
C GLN A 150 -18.20 0.05 -17.38
N PRO A 151 -17.51 0.83 -16.54
CA PRO A 151 -17.88 0.99 -15.14
C PRO A 151 -19.25 1.66 -15.00
N THR A 152 -20.01 1.27 -13.98
CA THR A 152 -21.27 1.93 -13.62
C THR A 152 -21.02 3.38 -13.16
N PRO A 153 -22.05 4.26 -13.14
CA PRO A 153 -21.89 5.62 -12.63
C PRO A 153 -21.26 5.66 -11.22
N LEU A 154 -21.74 4.83 -10.29
CA LEU A 154 -21.19 4.77 -8.94
C LEU A 154 -19.68 4.46 -8.93
N TYR A 155 -19.23 3.47 -9.71
CA TYR A 155 -17.82 3.09 -9.74
C TYR A 155 -16.95 4.14 -10.45
N ARG A 156 -17.49 4.86 -11.43
CA ARG A 156 -16.79 6.03 -12.00
C ARG A 156 -16.63 7.15 -10.98
N ASP A 157 -17.69 7.45 -10.22
CA ASP A 157 -17.66 8.50 -9.21
C ASP A 157 -16.67 8.15 -8.09
N LEU A 158 -16.70 6.91 -7.57
CA LEU A 158 -15.74 6.42 -6.58
C LEU A 158 -14.29 6.59 -7.09
N HIS A 159 -14.02 6.17 -8.33
CA HIS A 159 -12.66 6.24 -8.88
C HIS A 159 -12.21 7.67 -9.15
N ASN A 160 -13.10 8.52 -9.69
CA ASN A 160 -12.79 9.95 -9.89
C ASN A 160 -12.44 10.64 -8.58
N VAL A 161 -13.16 10.31 -7.50
CA VAL A 161 -12.86 10.86 -6.16
C VAL A 161 -11.54 10.30 -5.61
N ALA A 162 -11.25 9.02 -5.84
CA ALA A 162 -9.99 8.41 -5.43
C ALA A 162 -8.79 9.03 -6.17
N ASP A 163 -8.89 9.23 -7.49
CA ASP A 163 -7.86 9.93 -8.27
C ASP A 163 -7.70 11.39 -7.82
N ALA A 164 -8.79 12.11 -7.60
CA ALA A 164 -8.75 13.49 -7.10
C ALA A 164 -8.09 13.57 -5.71
N ALA A 165 -8.35 12.59 -4.83
CA ALA A 165 -7.72 12.53 -3.52
C ALA A 165 -6.22 12.22 -3.63
N PHE A 166 -5.82 11.30 -4.50
CA PHE A 166 -4.41 11.02 -4.77
C PHE A 166 -3.69 12.29 -5.26
N ASP A 167 -4.27 13.00 -6.23
CA ASP A 167 -3.69 14.23 -6.78
C ASP A 167 -3.63 15.35 -5.72
N ALA A 168 -4.66 15.50 -4.88
CA ALA A 168 -4.67 16.49 -3.81
C ALA A 168 -3.60 16.21 -2.73
N ILE A 169 -3.42 14.93 -2.35
CA ILE A 169 -2.42 14.50 -1.37
C ILE A 169 -1.02 14.73 -1.94
N THR A 170 -0.77 14.29 -3.18
CA THR A 170 0.55 14.43 -3.80
C THR A 170 0.93 15.87 -4.05
N ALA A 171 -0.02 16.75 -4.34
CA ALA A 171 0.21 18.19 -4.46
C ALA A 171 0.72 18.85 -3.14
N ARG A 172 0.47 18.22 -2.00
CA ARG A 172 0.96 18.69 -0.69
C ARG A 172 2.25 17.97 -0.25
N LEU A 173 2.54 16.78 -0.82
CA LEU A 173 3.67 15.96 -0.41
C LEU A 173 5.00 16.55 -0.87
N ARG A 174 5.79 17.00 0.09
CA ARG A 174 7.15 17.57 -0.08
C ARG A 174 7.87 17.58 1.27
N PRO A 175 9.17 17.78 1.32
CA PRO A 175 9.87 17.99 2.59
C PRO A 175 9.25 19.13 3.40
N GLY A 176 8.99 18.88 4.69
CA GLY A 176 8.34 19.81 5.61
C GLY A 176 6.82 19.74 5.64
N ALA A 177 6.16 19.04 4.70
CA ALA A 177 4.73 18.75 4.81
C ALA A 177 4.45 17.87 6.04
N THR A 178 3.29 18.05 6.63
CA THR A 178 2.86 17.29 7.81
C THR A 178 1.82 16.24 7.47
N GLY A 179 1.62 15.26 8.35
CA GLY A 179 0.52 14.31 8.22
C GLY A 179 -0.84 15.01 8.16
N GLY A 180 -1.02 16.07 8.95
CA GLY A 180 -2.23 16.90 8.94
C GLY A 180 -2.51 17.55 7.59
N ASP A 181 -1.47 18.04 6.88
CA ASP A 181 -1.63 18.63 5.54
C ASP A 181 -2.17 17.60 4.53
N LEU A 182 -1.73 16.35 4.61
CA LEU A 182 -2.16 15.29 3.71
C LEU A 182 -3.59 14.81 4.04
N ILE A 183 -3.93 14.72 5.32
CA ILE A 183 -5.29 14.38 5.76
C ILE A 183 -6.28 15.47 5.33
N GLU A 184 -5.92 16.74 5.49
CA GLU A 184 -6.73 17.87 5.02
C GLU A 184 -6.95 17.80 3.51
N ALA A 185 -5.89 17.52 2.74
CA ALA A 185 -5.99 17.37 1.29
C ALA A 185 -6.97 16.26 0.88
N ALA A 186 -7.06 15.17 1.64
CA ALA A 186 -7.99 14.07 1.39
C ALA A 186 -9.46 14.40 1.71
N SER A 187 -9.77 15.57 2.26
CA SER A 187 -11.15 15.98 2.58
C SER A 187 -12.11 15.98 1.39
N VAL A 188 -11.58 15.99 0.17
CA VAL A 188 -12.35 15.81 -1.09
C VAL A 188 -13.18 14.52 -1.07
N ILE A 189 -12.73 13.46 -0.38
CA ILE A 189 -13.45 12.20 -0.26
C ILE A 189 -14.74 12.36 0.52
N THR A 190 -14.67 13.00 1.69
CA THR A 190 -15.84 13.25 2.54
C THR A 190 -16.76 14.30 1.95
N ALA A 191 -16.21 15.32 1.27
CA ALA A 191 -16.97 16.33 0.54
C ALA A 191 -17.80 15.70 -0.60
N ALA A 192 -17.31 14.64 -1.25
CA ALA A 192 -18.03 13.87 -2.26
C ALA A 192 -19.05 12.88 -1.67
N GLY A 193 -19.19 12.77 -0.35
CA GLY A 193 -20.12 11.89 0.33
C GLY A 193 -19.64 10.46 0.56
N PHE A 194 -18.37 10.17 0.26
CA PHE A 194 -17.71 8.88 0.45
C PHE A 194 -16.88 8.83 1.75
N THR A 195 -16.21 7.71 1.97
CA THR A 195 -15.26 7.51 3.07
C THR A 195 -14.10 6.63 2.60
N ILE A 196 -13.15 6.33 3.47
CA ILE A 196 -12.09 5.35 3.21
C ILE A 196 -12.26 4.15 4.14
N TYR A 197 -11.74 3.01 3.72
CA TYR A 197 -11.80 1.79 4.52
C TYR A 197 -10.61 1.68 5.47
N ASP A 198 -9.42 1.90 4.95
CA ASP A 198 -8.14 1.60 5.58
C ASP A 198 -7.32 2.88 5.77
N ASP A 199 -6.01 2.75 5.88
CA ASP A 199 -5.10 3.88 5.86
C ASP A 199 -5.11 4.60 4.49
N LEU A 200 -4.90 5.90 4.56
CA LEU A 200 -4.84 6.82 3.43
C LEU A 200 -3.42 6.94 2.86
N VAL A 201 -2.46 6.98 3.79
CA VAL A 201 -1.03 7.07 3.49
C VAL A 201 -0.26 6.31 4.57
N HIS A 202 0.70 5.50 4.16
CA HIS A 202 1.62 4.90 5.12
C HIS A 202 3.06 4.92 4.61
N GLY A 203 4.02 4.99 5.54
CA GLY A 203 5.43 4.81 5.21
C GLY A 203 5.69 3.37 4.75
N TYR A 204 6.62 3.20 3.81
CA TYR A 204 6.93 1.89 3.25
C TYR A 204 8.41 1.74 2.91
N GLY A 205 8.92 0.50 3.01
CA GLY A 205 10.31 0.18 2.72
C GLY A 205 10.84 -0.91 3.64
N GLY A 206 10.96 -2.14 3.11
CA GLY A 206 11.21 -3.32 3.93
C GLY A 206 10.06 -3.62 4.91
N GLY A 207 8.82 -3.32 4.53
CA GLY A 207 7.59 -3.41 5.33
C GLY A 207 6.99 -2.05 5.68
N TYR A 208 5.91 -2.08 6.47
CA TYR A 208 5.22 -0.87 6.95
C TYR A 208 6.11 -0.02 7.86
N LEU A 209 6.01 1.29 7.68
CA LEU A 209 6.71 2.31 8.47
C LEU A 209 5.73 3.45 8.81
N PRO A 210 6.00 4.26 9.85
CA PRO A 210 5.25 5.49 10.05
C PRO A 210 5.54 6.52 8.91
N PRO A 211 4.59 7.46 8.68
CA PRO A 211 3.32 7.55 9.39
C PRO A 211 2.34 6.49 8.88
N VAL A 212 1.27 6.23 9.64
CA VAL A 212 0.05 5.59 9.14
C VAL A 212 -1.06 6.60 9.33
N LEU A 213 -1.48 7.24 8.23
CA LEU A 213 -2.52 8.26 8.23
C LEU A 213 -3.84 7.62 7.83
N THR A 214 -4.90 7.95 8.56
CA THR A 214 -6.23 7.40 8.33
C THR A 214 -7.25 8.52 8.11
N ARG A 215 -8.51 8.28 8.43
CA ARG A 215 -9.55 9.31 8.41
C ARG A 215 -9.29 10.36 9.50
N ALA A 216 -9.63 11.61 9.21
CA ALA A 216 -9.42 12.73 10.12
C ALA A 216 -10.05 12.54 11.52
N ASP A 217 -11.15 11.78 11.63
CA ASP A 217 -11.83 11.48 12.89
C ASP A 217 -11.13 10.39 13.74
N LEU A 218 -10.17 9.66 13.14
CA LEU A 218 -9.37 8.63 13.80
C LEU A 218 -7.92 9.05 14.05
N GLU A 219 -7.53 10.22 13.53
CA GLU A 219 -6.15 10.67 13.63
C GLU A 219 -5.77 11.09 15.06
N THR A 220 -4.49 10.87 15.37
CA THR A 220 -3.87 11.31 16.60
C THR A 220 -3.01 12.54 16.36
N GLN A 221 -2.77 13.34 17.41
CA GLN A 221 -1.84 14.46 17.32
C GLN A 221 -0.47 14.04 16.80
N ARG A 222 0.04 12.86 17.21
CA ARG A 222 1.33 12.34 16.79
C ARG A 222 1.42 12.08 15.29
N THR A 223 0.36 11.54 14.68
CA THR A 223 0.30 11.28 13.23
C THR A 223 0.11 12.56 12.43
N ALA A 224 -0.71 13.49 12.94
CA ALA A 224 -0.89 14.80 12.31
C ALA A 224 0.38 15.65 12.31
N GLU A 225 1.19 15.60 13.36
CA GLU A 225 2.46 16.33 13.49
C GLU A 225 3.66 15.64 12.81
N PHE A 226 3.48 14.42 12.29
CA PHE A 226 4.55 13.73 11.56
C PHE A 226 4.99 14.55 10.36
N THR A 227 6.29 14.80 10.23
CA THR A 227 6.86 15.62 9.15
C THR A 227 7.57 14.75 8.13
N PHE A 228 7.26 14.94 6.86
CA PHE A 228 7.91 14.26 5.75
C PHE A 228 9.26 14.90 5.43
N THR A 229 10.23 14.08 5.08
CA THR A 229 11.57 14.53 4.65
C THR A 229 11.97 13.83 3.36
N ALA A 230 12.89 14.45 2.61
CA ALA A 230 13.43 13.84 1.41
C ALA A 230 14.07 12.47 1.70
N GLY A 231 13.94 11.55 0.77
CA GLY A 231 14.37 10.15 0.91
C GLY A 231 13.36 9.23 1.61
N MET A 232 12.27 9.75 2.17
CA MET A 232 11.17 8.92 2.64
C MET A 232 10.39 8.32 1.49
N THR A 233 9.93 7.08 1.64
CA THR A 233 9.00 6.45 0.70
C THR A 233 7.70 6.14 1.40
N VAL A 234 6.60 6.46 0.73
CA VAL A 234 5.24 6.27 1.24
C VAL A 234 4.34 5.69 0.17
N VAL A 235 3.37 4.89 0.58
CA VAL A 235 2.26 4.50 -0.28
C VAL A 235 1.12 5.49 -0.06
N ILE A 236 0.62 6.06 -1.14
CA ILE A 236 -0.59 6.87 -1.14
C ILE A 236 -1.69 5.99 -1.70
N GLN A 237 -2.71 5.70 -0.89
CA GLN A 237 -3.74 4.70 -1.21
C GLN A 237 -5.15 5.15 -0.80
N PRO A 238 -5.74 6.14 -1.50
CA PRO A 238 -7.11 6.54 -1.21
C PRO A 238 -8.10 5.43 -1.60
N ASN A 239 -8.31 4.48 -0.68
CA ASN A 239 -9.24 3.37 -0.80
C ASN A 239 -10.66 3.87 -0.57
N VAL A 240 -11.22 4.57 -1.58
CA VAL A 240 -12.52 5.23 -1.47
C VAL A 240 -13.65 4.23 -1.56
N ILE A 241 -14.52 4.27 -0.55
CA ILE A 241 -15.66 3.37 -0.43
C ILE A 241 -16.96 4.12 -0.15
N THR A 242 -18.08 3.46 -0.40
CA THR A 242 -19.40 3.92 0.06
C THR A 242 -19.52 3.77 1.60
N LYS A 243 -20.33 4.63 2.23
CA LYS A 243 -20.51 4.63 3.70
C LYS A 243 -21.15 3.35 4.25
N ASP A 244 -21.85 2.59 3.41
CA ASP A 244 -22.42 1.29 3.75
C ASP A 244 -21.42 0.12 3.53
N GLU A 245 -20.17 0.42 3.16
CA GLU A 245 -19.07 -0.51 2.96
C GLU A 245 -19.35 -1.61 1.92
N ARG A 246 -20.20 -1.34 0.93
CA ARG A 246 -20.58 -2.32 -0.09
C ARG A 246 -19.84 -2.17 -1.40
N ALA A 247 -19.49 -0.95 -1.77
CA ALA A 247 -18.75 -0.65 -2.99
C ALA A 247 -17.51 0.17 -2.67
N GLY A 248 -16.45 -0.07 -3.42
CA GLY A 248 -15.20 0.67 -3.28
C GLY A 248 -14.28 0.45 -4.47
N VAL A 249 -13.28 1.29 -4.54
CA VAL A 249 -12.20 1.23 -5.51
C VAL A 249 -10.86 1.43 -4.80
N GLN A 250 -9.81 0.92 -5.42
CA GLN A 250 -8.44 1.20 -5.03
C GLN A 250 -7.71 1.88 -6.17
N THR A 251 -7.07 2.98 -5.86
CA THR A 251 -6.04 3.61 -6.68
C THR A 251 -4.91 4.04 -5.74
N GLY A 252 -3.69 3.83 -6.12
CA GLY A 252 -2.57 4.21 -5.25
C GLY A 252 -1.28 3.55 -5.68
N GLU A 253 -0.19 4.05 -5.12
CA GLU A 253 1.14 3.57 -5.44
C GLU A 253 2.20 4.08 -4.47
N LEU A 254 3.35 3.40 -4.50
CA LEU A 254 4.54 3.79 -3.76
C LEU A 254 5.22 4.99 -4.44
N VAL A 255 5.47 6.03 -3.65
CA VAL A 255 6.16 7.25 -4.10
C VAL A 255 7.37 7.55 -3.21
N LEU A 256 8.36 8.26 -3.77
CA LEU A 256 9.53 8.80 -3.08
C LEU A 256 9.33 10.30 -2.85
N VAL A 257 9.58 10.76 -1.64
CA VAL A 257 9.69 12.20 -1.34
C VAL A 257 11.05 12.68 -1.81
N THR A 258 11.07 13.58 -2.77
CA THR A 258 12.29 14.21 -3.33
C THR A 258 12.65 15.48 -2.57
N ASP A 259 13.74 16.17 -2.96
CA ASP A 259 14.18 17.41 -2.31
C ASP A 259 13.15 18.55 -2.47
N ASP A 260 12.35 18.54 -3.54
CA ASP A 260 11.44 19.61 -3.91
C ASP A 260 9.97 19.16 -4.10
N GLY A 261 9.67 17.86 -3.90
CA GLY A 261 8.32 17.33 -4.08
C GLY A 261 8.28 15.82 -3.89
N TRP A 262 7.84 15.11 -4.93
CA TRP A 262 7.71 13.67 -4.93
C TRP A 262 7.87 13.09 -6.34
N GLU A 263 8.17 11.80 -6.43
CA GLU A 263 8.13 11.04 -7.68
C GLU A 263 7.49 9.67 -7.47
N SER A 264 6.76 9.18 -8.47
CA SER A 264 6.26 7.80 -8.48
C SER A 264 7.41 6.83 -8.73
N LEU A 265 7.42 5.69 -8.01
CA LEU A 265 8.34 4.59 -8.32
C LEU A 265 7.74 3.63 -9.36
N HIS A 266 6.47 3.81 -9.73
CA HIS A 266 5.72 2.99 -10.66
C HIS A 266 5.62 3.62 -12.05
N GLN A 267 5.43 2.76 -13.07
CA GLN A 267 5.21 3.16 -14.46
C GLN A 267 3.85 2.69 -14.99
N PHE A 268 3.20 1.74 -14.33
CA PHE A 268 1.86 1.31 -14.73
C PHE A 268 0.85 2.45 -14.50
N PRO A 269 0.09 2.85 -15.54
CA PRO A 269 -0.73 4.06 -15.48
C PRO A 269 -1.82 3.96 -14.41
N ARG A 270 -2.12 5.08 -13.76
CA ARG A 270 -3.34 5.24 -12.96
C ARG A 270 -4.54 5.34 -13.90
N GLY A 271 -5.71 5.15 -13.36
CA GLY A 271 -6.98 5.22 -14.09
C GLY A 271 -7.79 3.95 -13.90
N PHE A 272 -9.09 4.05 -14.17
CA PHE A 272 -9.99 2.91 -14.10
C PHE A 272 -9.81 2.06 -15.36
N GLY A 273 -8.97 1.03 -15.25
CA GLY A 273 -8.66 0.13 -16.36
C GLY A 273 -9.85 -0.74 -16.77
N ARG A 274 -9.76 -1.33 -17.97
CA ARG A 274 -10.72 -2.34 -18.46
C ARG A 274 -9.99 -3.60 -18.87
N ILE A 275 -10.54 -4.74 -18.47
CA ILE A 275 -10.03 -6.08 -18.77
C ILE A 275 -11.11 -6.83 -19.57
N GLY A 276 -10.77 -7.33 -20.75
CA GLY A 276 -11.65 -8.10 -21.64
C GLY A 276 -12.52 -7.27 -22.57
#